data_27b529adb6586373feeb8eb2a12f53a3
#
_entry.id   27b529adb6586373feeb8eb2a12f53a3
#
_cell.length_a   1.000
_cell.length_b   1.000
_cell.length_c   1.000
_cell.angle_alpha   90.00
_cell.angle_beta   90.00
_cell.angle_gamma   90.00
#
_symmetry.space_group_name_H-M   'P 1'
#
loop_
_entity.id
_entity.type
_entity.pdbx_description
1 polymer ?
#
loop_
_entity_poly.entity_id
_entity_poly.type
_entity_poly.pdbx_seq_one_letter_code
_entity_poly.pdbx_strand_id
1 'polypeptide(L)'
;DTITYEQSYEGTTYTKQAYVYVPASYASNKPANVLYLTHGWWGNAAGLADGVSPVVDELESGGKAAPTLVVFATYYPDRSFATDDYEDDYALNRFFATSEIDTLIDTIESRYTTFARGDTSDESLRETRRHRAFGGFSMGATTTWDVFALRPQYFYGYMPMAGESWIGREEDADSPRIAELVTAGVERAHYGPRDFLILASVGSEDPALWDMTPQIDELREDYPD
;
A
#
# COMPACT_ATOMS: atom_id res chain seq x y z
N ASP A 1 14.06 -8.10 -9.42
CA ASP A 1 14.90 -8.56 -8.29
C ASP A 1 14.02 -9.21 -7.21
N THR A 2 14.60 -10.17 -6.47
CA THR A 2 13.99 -10.73 -5.27
C THR A 2 14.76 -10.26 -4.05
N ILE A 3 14.06 -9.67 -3.08
CA ILE A 3 14.63 -9.13 -1.86
C ILE A 3 14.09 -9.92 -0.68
N THR A 4 14.97 -10.36 0.20
CA THR A 4 14.62 -11.09 1.42
C THR A 4 14.79 -10.18 2.63
N TYR A 5 13.85 -10.23 3.57
CA TYR A 5 13.87 -9.52 4.84
C TYR A 5 13.25 -10.35 5.96
N GLU A 6 13.58 -10.01 7.18
CA GLU A 6 13.04 -10.68 8.37
C GLU A 6 11.93 -9.83 8.98
N GLN A 7 10.82 -10.48 9.34
CA GLN A 7 9.70 -9.84 10.03
C GLN A 7 9.22 -10.73 11.18
N SER A 8 9.07 -10.15 12.37
CA SER A 8 8.51 -10.86 13.51
C SER A 8 7.00 -10.63 13.60
N TYR A 9 6.24 -11.72 13.72
CA TYR A 9 4.81 -11.72 13.96
C TYR A 9 4.50 -12.68 15.11
N GLU A 10 3.75 -12.24 16.11
CA GLU A 10 3.39 -13.03 17.32
C GLU A 10 4.58 -13.75 17.98
N GLY A 11 5.74 -13.08 18.05
CA GLY A 11 6.95 -13.61 18.69
C GLY A 11 7.75 -14.60 17.84
N THR A 12 7.31 -14.90 16.61
CA THR A 12 8.04 -15.74 15.66
C THR A 12 8.61 -14.87 14.55
N THR A 13 9.87 -15.13 14.16
CA THR A 13 10.50 -14.44 13.06
C THR A 13 10.33 -15.24 11.77
N TYR A 14 9.84 -14.58 10.73
CA TYR A 14 9.61 -15.12 9.39
C TYR A 14 10.55 -14.47 8.40
N THR A 15 11.14 -15.29 7.53
CA THR A 15 11.91 -14.81 6.38
C THR A 15 10.94 -14.57 5.23
N LYS A 16 10.74 -13.31 4.86
CA LYS A 16 9.81 -12.88 3.82
C LYS A 16 10.53 -12.47 2.55
N GLN A 17 9.80 -12.46 1.45
CA GLN A 17 10.30 -12.02 0.15
C GLN A 17 9.41 -10.91 -0.42
N ALA A 18 10.04 -9.86 -0.91
CA ALA A 18 9.45 -8.89 -1.80
C ALA A 18 10.07 -9.01 -3.19
N TYR A 19 9.26 -8.79 -4.23
CA TYR A 19 9.72 -8.73 -5.61
C TYR A 19 9.79 -7.28 -6.04
N VAL A 20 10.89 -6.88 -6.69
CA VAL A 20 11.09 -5.50 -7.11
C VAL A 20 11.26 -5.46 -8.62
N TYR A 21 10.31 -4.80 -9.29
CA TYR A 21 10.49 -4.37 -10.66
C TYR A 21 11.45 -3.17 -10.66
N VAL A 22 12.54 -3.31 -11.41
CA VAL A 22 13.52 -2.25 -11.58
C VAL A 22 13.41 -1.78 -13.03
N PRO A 23 12.96 -0.53 -13.27
CA PRO A 23 12.77 -0.02 -14.62
C PRO A 23 14.08 0.03 -15.41
N ALA A 24 13.99 -0.15 -16.72
CA ALA A 24 15.16 -0.10 -17.60
C ALA A 24 15.89 1.26 -17.56
N SER A 25 15.16 2.32 -17.24
CA SER A 25 15.70 3.68 -17.08
C SER A 25 16.30 3.95 -15.70
N TYR A 26 16.20 2.99 -14.75
CA TYR A 26 16.78 3.15 -13.42
C TYR A 26 18.33 3.30 -13.50
N ALA A 27 18.82 4.27 -12.75
CA ALA A 27 20.26 4.50 -12.64
C ALA A 27 20.62 4.80 -11.18
N SER A 28 21.67 4.14 -10.68
CA SER A 28 22.09 4.26 -9.28
C SER A 28 22.56 5.67 -8.85
N ASN A 29 22.69 6.59 -9.79
CA ASN A 29 23.04 7.99 -9.53
C ASN A 29 21.84 8.96 -9.63
N LYS A 30 20.62 8.45 -9.88
CA LYS A 30 19.40 9.23 -9.98
C LYS A 30 18.30 8.61 -9.11
N PRO A 31 17.63 9.41 -8.27
CA PRO A 31 16.57 8.87 -7.43
C PRO A 31 15.35 8.46 -8.26
N ALA A 32 14.77 7.31 -7.93
CA ALA A 32 13.52 6.80 -8.48
C ALA A 32 12.37 6.98 -7.50
N ASN A 33 11.15 7.09 -8.03
CA ASN A 33 9.93 6.94 -7.22
C ASN A 33 9.75 5.48 -6.80
N VAL A 34 8.92 5.24 -5.79
CA VAL A 34 8.61 3.89 -5.32
C VAL A 34 7.10 3.70 -5.22
N LEU A 35 6.60 2.63 -5.80
CA LEU A 35 5.24 2.15 -5.65
C LEU A 35 5.27 0.81 -4.94
N TYR A 36 4.63 0.72 -3.78
CA TYR A 36 4.44 -0.54 -3.05
C TYR A 36 3.07 -1.11 -3.39
N LEU A 37 3.00 -2.40 -3.74
CA LEU A 37 1.77 -3.09 -4.10
C LEU A 37 1.57 -4.38 -3.32
N THR A 38 0.34 -4.61 -2.86
CA THR A 38 -0.10 -5.84 -2.21
C THR A 38 -1.20 -6.53 -3.01
N HIS A 39 -1.19 -7.87 -2.96
CA HIS A 39 -2.12 -8.74 -3.69
C HIS A 39 -3.48 -8.87 -2.97
N GLY A 40 -4.45 -9.48 -3.63
CA GLY A 40 -5.73 -9.88 -3.04
C GLY A 40 -5.63 -11.19 -2.23
N TRP A 41 -6.72 -11.52 -1.54
CA TRP A 41 -6.86 -12.78 -0.79
C TRP A 41 -6.44 -13.99 -1.65
N TRP A 42 -5.79 -14.97 -1.03
CA TRP A 42 -5.20 -16.12 -1.72
C TRP A 42 -4.11 -15.81 -2.76
N GLY A 43 -3.86 -14.55 -3.05
CA GLY A 43 -2.77 -14.12 -3.92
C GLY A 43 -1.39 -14.30 -3.28
N ASN A 44 -0.37 -13.84 -3.97
CA ASN A 44 1.00 -13.75 -3.46
C ASN A 44 1.78 -12.67 -4.24
N ALA A 45 2.88 -12.22 -3.67
CA ALA A 45 3.70 -11.15 -4.25
C ALA A 45 4.30 -11.53 -5.61
N ALA A 46 4.68 -12.81 -5.82
CA ALA A 46 5.25 -13.27 -7.09
C ALA A 46 4.22 -13.19 -8.23
N GLY A 47 3.00 -13.72 -8.01
CA GLY A 47 1.94 -13.69 -9.02
C GLY A 47 1.50 -12.26 -9.35
N LEU A 48 1.48 -11.37 -8.34
CA LEU A 48 1.21 -9.94 -8.58
C LEU A 48 2.33 -9.31 -9.43
N ALA A 49 3.60 -9.61 -9.13
CA ALA A 49 4.74 -9.13 -9.91
C ALA A 49 4.69 -9.60 -11.35
N ASP A 50 4.38 -10.88 -11.59
CA ASP A 50 4.27 -11.46 -12.94
C ASP A 50 3.17 -10.79 -13.76
N GLY A 51 2.03 -10.44 -13.13
CA GLY A 51 0.91 -9.78 -13.82
C GLY A 51 1.12 -8.29 -14.08
N VAL A 52 1.76 -7.56 -13.16
CA VAL A 52 1.84 -6.10 -13.21
C VAL A 52 3.11 -5.61 -13.90
N SER A 53 4.25 -6.30 -13.74
CA SER A 53 5.54 -5.84 -14.30
C SER A 53 5.50 -5.57 -15.81
N PRO A 54 4.84 -6.40 -16.66
CA PRO A 54 4.74 -6.13 -18.09
C PRO A 54 3.98 -4.82 -18.41
N VAL A 55 2.95 -4.49 -17.60
CA VAL A 55 2.18 -3.26 -17.78
C VAL A 55 3.01 -2.03 -17.43
N VAL A 56 3.78 -2.10 -16.34
CA VAL A 56 4.69 -1.02 -15.93
C VAL A 56 5.79 -0.81 -16.98
N ASP A 57 6.34 -1.90 -17.52
CA ASP A 57 7.35 -1.86 -18.57
C ASP A 57 6.83 -1.17 -19.86
N GLU A 58 5.59 -1.47 -20.25
CA GLU A 58 4.93 -0.81 -21.39
C GLU A 58 4.73 0.69 -21.13
N LEU A 59 4.28 1.07 -19.93
CA LEU A 59 4.06 2.47 -19.56
C LEU A 59 5.37 3.26 -19.54
N GLU A 60 6.44 2.68 -19.00
CA GLU A 60 7.74 3.32 -18.94
C GLU A 60 8.37 3.45 -20.33
N SER A 61 8.42 2.36 -21.11
CA SER A 61 8.98 2.36 -22.46
C SER A 61 8.22 3.28 -23.40
N GLY A 62 6.91 3.45 -23.17
CA GLY A 62 6.04 4.41 -23.85
C GLY A 62 6.19 5.86 -23.38
N GLY A 63 7.04 6.15 -22.40
CA GLY A 63 7.25 7.48 -21.81
C GLY A 63 6.03 8.01 -21.04
N LYS A 64 5.14 7.12 -20.60
CA LYS A 64 3.91 7.47 -19.84
C LYS A 64 4.11 7.43 -18.33
N ALA A 65 5.20 6.84 -17.87
CA ALA A 65 5.58 6.79 -16.46
C ALA A 65 6.99 7.32 -16.25
N ALA A 66 7.20 8.01 -15.13
CA ALA A 66 8.54 8.34 -14.66
C ALA A 66 9.24 7.08 -14.12
N PRO A 67 10.58 7.04 -14.02
CA PRO A 67 11.30 5.92 -13.42
C PRO A 67 10.76 5.61 -12.04
N THR A 68 10.13 4.43 -11.88
CA THR A 68 9.45 4.01 -10.65
C THR A 68 9.83 2.57 -10.33
N LEU A 69 10.42 2.34 -9.17
CA LEU A 69 10.55 1.01 -8.60
C LEU A 69 9.15 0.52 -8.19
N VAL A 70 8.78 -0.70 -8.56
CA VAL A 70 7.53 -1.28 -8.07
C VAL A 70 7.86 -2.46 -7.16
N VAL A 71 7.43 -2.37 -5.92
CA VAL A 71 7.69 -3.34 -4.86
C VAL A 71 6.44 -4.16 -4.63
N PHE A 72 6.49 -5.44 -4.90
CA PHE A 72 5.40 -6.37 -4.68
C PHE A 72 5.63 -7.11 -3.37
N ALA A 73 4.74 -6.94 -2.42
CA ALA A 73 4.82 -7.51 -1.09
C ALA A 73 3.60 -8.36 -0.73
N THR A 74 3.70 -9.12 0.34
CA THR A 74 2.60 -9.89 0.92
C THR A 74 2.42 -9.53 2.38
N TYR A 75 1.18 -9.42 2.85
CA TYR A 75 0.85 -9.27 4.26
C TYR A 75 0.86 -10.60 5.02
N TYR A 76 0.91 -11.74 4.33
CA TYR A 76 1.06 -13.04 5.00
C TYR A 76 2.48 -13.22 5.54
N PRO A 77 2.68 -13.61 6.81
CA PRO A 77 3.98 -14.02 7.35
C PRO A 77 4.59 -15.16 6.54
N ASP A 78 3.79 -16.20 6.26
CA ASP A 78 4.00 -17.24 5.27
C ASP A 78 2.65 -17.74 4.74
N ARG A 79 2.67 -18.70 3.80
CA ARG A 79 1.46 -19.17 3.12
C ARG A 79 0.47 -19.91 4.02
N SER A 80 0.91 -20.46 5.15
CA SER A 80 0.04 -21.17 6.10
C SER A 80 -0.95 -20.27 6.82
N PHE A 81 -0.71 -18.96 6.79
CA PHE A 81 -1.62 -17.96 7.38
C PHE A 81 -2.81 -17.60 6.49
N ALA A 82 -2.82 -17.97 5.22
CA ALA A 82 -3.99 -17.77 4.38
C ALA A 82 -5.11 -18.72 4.78
N THR A 83 -6.18 -18.20 5.36
CA THR A 83 -7.33 -18.97 5.83
C THR A 83 -8.35 -19.24 4.71
N ASP A 84 -9.41 -19.99 4.99
CA ASP A 84 -10.51 -20.23 4.06
C ASP A 84 -11.55 -19.07 4.08
N ASP A 85 -11.40 -18.13 5.02
CA ASP A 85 -12.22 -16.94 5.13
C ASP A 85 -11.33 -15.68 5.13
N TYR A 86 -11.54 -14.80 4.16
CA TYR A 86 -10.74 -13.59 4.02
C TYR A 86 -10.94 -12.59 5.19
N GLU A 87 -12.04 -12.66 5.92
CA GLU A 87 -12.28 -11.80 7.09
C GLU A 87 -11.33 -12.16 8.23
N ASP A 88 -10.99 -13.44 8.39
CA ASP A 88 -10.04 -13.91 9.40
C ASP A 88 -8.61 -13.40 9.14
N ASP A 89 -8.28 -13.07 7.88
CA ASP A 89 -6.95 -12.60 7.50
C ASP A 89 -6.73 -11.10 7.75
N TYR A 90 -7.77 -10.33 8.11
CA TYR A 90 -7.67 -8.87 8.24
C TYR A 90 -6.63 -8.40 9.26
N ALA A 91 -6.46 -9.12 10.35
CA ALA A 91 -5.44 -8.79 11.35
C ALA A 91 -4.02 -8.72 10.76
N LEU A 92 -3.74 -9.50 9.71
CA LEU A 92 -2.46 -9.50 8.99
C LEU A 92 -2.28 -8.24 8.14
N ASN A 93 -3.35 -7.75 7.51
CA ASN A 93 -3.34 -6.48 6.76
C ASN A 93 -3.03 -5.30 7.70
N ARG A 94 -3.68 -5.28 8.85
CA ARG A 94 -3.41 -4.27 9.88
C ARG A 94 -1.99 -4.36 10.44
N PHE A 95 -1.49 -5.57 10.72
CA PHE A 95 -0.12 -5.76 11.14
C PHE A 95 0.88 -5.26 10.08
N PHE A 96 0.63 -5.57 8.81
CA PHE A 96 1.44 -5.06 7.71
C PHE A 96 1.49 -3.53 7.72
N ALA A 97 0.34 -2.87 7.79
CA ALA A 97 0.24 -1.41 7.77
C ALA A 97 0.83 -0.73 9.02
N THR A 98 0.82 -1.39 10.19
CA THR A 98 1.29 -0.80 11.45
C THR A 98 2.74 -1.11 11.81
N SER A 99 3.30 -2.19 11.28
CA SER A 99 4.61 -2.69 11.73
C SER A 99 5.51 -3.12 10.57
N GLU A 100 5.02 -3.97 9.66
CA GLU A 100 5.87 -4.56 8.63
C GLU A 100 6.27 -3.55 7.56
N ILE A 101 5.41 -2.59 7.24
CA ILE A 101 5.68 -1.57 6.21
C ILE A 101 6.97 -0.79 6.51
N ASP A 102 7.27 -0.54 7.77
CA ASP A 102 8.47 0.18 8.20
C ASP A 102 9.74 -0.65 7.84
N THR A 103 9.72 -1.95 8.16
CA THR A 103 10.80 -2.90 7.81
C THR A 103 10.98 -3.02 6.30
N LEU A 104 9.86 -3.08 5.56
CA LEU A 104 9.90 -3.19 4.10
C LEU A 104 10.48 -1.94 3.46
N ILE A 105 10.04 -0.74 3.87
CA ILE A 105 10.58 0.54 3.38
C ILE A 105 12.08 0.61 3.65
N ASP A 106 12.50 0.32 4.88
CA ASP A 106 13.93 0.32 5.25
C ASP A 106 14.74 -0.63 4.36
N THR A 107 14.26 -1.86 4.20
CA THR A 107 14.93 -2.88 3.37
C THR A 107 15.07 -2.44 1.91
N ILE A 108 14.06 -1.83 1.33
CA ILE A 108 14.05 -1.43 -0.08
C ILE A 108 14.82 -0.13 -0.29
N GLU A 109 14.51 0.92 0.48
CA GLU A 109 15.03 2.26 0.21
C GLU A 109 16.46 2.48 0.74
N SER A 110 16.97 1.58 1.60
CA SER A 110 18.40 1.51 1.89
C SER A 110 19.21 0.84 0.77
N ARG A 111 18.56 -0.01 -0.05
CA ARG A 111 19.23 -0.80 -1.11
C ARG A 111 19.21 -0.14 -2.47
N TYR A 112 18.14 0.57 -2.81
CA TYR A 112 17.98 1.25 -4.08
C TYR A 112 18.13 2.75 -3.93
N THR A 113 18.56 3.43 -4.99
CA THR A 113 18.60 4.89 -5.00
C THR A 113 17.19 5.44 -5.23
N THR A 114 16.53 5.81 -4.14
CA THR A 114 15.25 6.47 -4.09
C THR A 114 15.42 7.94 -3.67
N PHE A 115 14.33 8.69 -3.56
CA PHE A 115 14.39 10.06 -3.05
C PHE A 115 14.78 10.12 -1.57
N ALA A 116 14.60 9.06 -0.78
CA ALA A 116 15.11 8.93 0.59
C ALA A 116 16.65 8.84 0.66
N ARG A 117 17.32 8.47 -0.46
CA ARG A 117 18.78 8.40 -0.56
C ARG A 117 19.45 7.52 0.51
N GLY A 118 18.77 6.46 0.93
CA GLY A 118 19.22 5.52 1.96
C GLY A 118 18.99 6.01 3.40
N ASP A 119 18.41 7.18 3.60
CA ASP A 119 17.95 7.65 4.92
C ASP A 119 16.46 7.33 5.08
N THR A 120 16.16 6.29 5.85
CA THR A 120 14.80 5.82 6.14
C THR A 120 14.30 6.29 7.50
N SER A 121 14.89 7.34 8.07
CA SER A 121 14.35 8.00 9.25
C SER A 121 12.96 8.61 8.98
N ASP A 122 12.15 8.69 10.02
CA ASP A 122 10.82 9.31 9.97
C ASP A 122 10.83 10.70 9.29
N GLU A 123 11.85 11.51 9.56
CA GLU A 123 12.00 12.85 9.00
C GLU A 123 12.21 12.77 7.48
N SER A 124 13.18 11.96 7.04
CA SER A 124 13.47 11.78 5.61
C SER A 124 12.28 11.18 4.85
N LEU A 125 11.59 10.19 5.43
CA LEU A 125 10.41 9.59 4.82
C LEU A 125 9.25 10.58 4.66
N ARG A 126 9.05 11.49 5.64
CA ARG A 126 8.06 12.57 5.57
C ARG A 126 8.41 13.60 4.49
N GLU A 127 9.67 14.04 4.42
CA GLU A 127 10.13 15.00 3.42
C GLU A 127 10.01 14.46 2.00
N THR A 128 10.26 13.17 1.82
CA THR A 128 10.27 12.51 0.51
C THR A 128 8.96 11.79 0.16
N ARG A 129 7.91 11.92 0.97
CA ARG A 129 6.63 11.19 0.82
C ARG A 129 5.97 11.35 -0.56
N ARG A 130 6.18 12.49 -1.24
CA ARG A 130 5.63 12.74 -2.59
C ARG A 130 6.18 11.83 -3.67
N HIS A 131 7.22 11.08 -3.35
CA HIS A 131 7.85 10.10 -4.23
C HIS A 131 7.50 8.65 -3.89
N ARG A 132 6.56 8.46 -2.94
CA ARG A 132 6.06 7.14 -2.55
C ARG A 132 4.57 7.03 -2.75
N ALA A 133 4.16 5.87 -3.30
CA ALA A 133 2.77 5.48 -3.39
C ALA A 133 2.57 4.06 -2.85
N PHE A 134 1.38 3.79 -2.35
CA PHE A 134 0.94 2.47 -1.93
C PHE A 134 -0.34 2.08 -2.65
N GLY A 135 -0.48 0.82 -3.02
CA GLY A 135 -1.68 0.32 -3.67
C GLY A 135 -1.89 -1.16 -3.44
N GLY A 136 -3.04 -1.64 -3.84
CA GLY A 136 -3.34 -3.06 -3.75
C GLY A 136 -4.72 -3.41 -4.29
N PHE A 137 -4.92 -4.69 -4.57
CA PHE A 137 -6.15 -5.23 -5.14
C PHE A 137 -6.91 -6.04 -4.09
N SER A 138 -8.25 -5.87 -3.99
CA SER A 138 -9.12 -6.62 -3.07
C SER A 138 -8.62 -6.48 -1.61
N MET A 139 -8.23 -7.53 -0.91
CA MET A 139 -7.57 -7.46 0.40
C MET A 139 -6.36 -6.52 0.41
N GLY A 140 -5.64 -6.37 -0.70
CA GLY A 140 -4.59 -5.36 -0.85
C GLY A 140 -5.13 -3.93 -0.88
N ALA A 141 -6.37 -3.72 -1.37
CA ALA A 141 -7.03 -2.41 -1.26
C ALA A 141 -7.37 -2.09 0.20
N THR A 142 -7.85 -3.07 0.96
CA THR A 142 -8.04 -2.95 2.41
C THR A 142 -6.74 -2.56 3.12
N THR A 143 -5.61 -3.24 2.78
CA THR A 143 -4.28 -2.83 3.27
C THR A 143 -3.93 -1.39 2.86
N THR A 144 -4.30 -0.97 1.65
CA THR A 144 -4.04 0.40 1.17
C THR A 144 -4.78 1.44 2.02
N TRP A 145 -6.02 1.17 2.39
CA TRP A 145 -6.79 2.02 3.30
C TRP A 145 -6.19 2.05 4.71
N ASP A 146 -5.73 0.92 5.22
CA ASP A 146 -5.03 0.87 6.51
C ASP A 146 -3.72 1.69 6.48
N VAL A 147 -2.94 1.59 5.39
CA VAL A 147 -1.73 2.41 5.22
C VAL A 147 -2.08 3.90 5.12
N PHE A 148 -3.16 4.27 4.42
CA PHE A 148 -3.65 5.65 4.39
C PHE A 148 -4.03 6.16 5.77
N ALA A 149 -4.79 5.39 6.53
CA ALA A 149 -5.26 5.77 7.86
C ALA A 149 -4.15 5.81 8.92
N LEU A 150 -3.14 4.92 8.82
CA LEU A 150 -2.17 4.67 9.89
C LEU A 150 -0.75 5.18 9.58
N ARG A 151 -0.41 5.39 8.30
CA ARG A 151 0.92 5.83 7.83
C ARG A 151 0.86 6.97 6.80
N PRO A 152 -0.04 7.97 6.94
CA PRO A 152 -0.19 9.04 5.94
C PRO A 152 1.08 9.87 5.76
N GLN A 153 1.98 9.86 6.76
CA GLN A 153 3.23 10.59 6.73
C GLN A 153 4.29 10.02 5.78
N TYR A 154 4.15 8.77 5.32
CA TYR A 154 5.16 8.13 4.47
C TYR A 154 4.80 8.11 2.99
N PHE A 155 3.51 8.24 2.66
CA PHE A 155 3.00 8.12 1.30
C PHE A 155 2.23 9.36 0.87
N TYR A 156 2.32 9.67 -0.42
CA TYR A 156 1.50 10.70 -1.04
C TYR A 156 0.38 10.11 -1.89
N GLY A 157 0.67 9.05 -2.64
CA GLY A 157 -0.28 8.38 -3.54
C GLY A 157 -0.84 7.10 -2.93
N TYR A 158 -2.12 6.86 -3.14
CA TYR A 158 -2.82 5.65 -2.72
C TYR A 158 -3.67 5.11 -3.86
N MET A 159 -3.58 3.81 -4.13
CA MET A 159 -4.27 3.13 -5.23
C MET A 159 -5.06 1.92 -4.71
N PRO A 160 -6.15 2.11 -3.95
CA PRO A 160 -7.04 1.02 -3.57
C PRO A 160 -7.83 0.55 -4.80
N MET A 161 -7.72 -0.74 -5.16
CA MET A 161 -8.39 -1.34 -6.30
C MET A 161 -9.34 -2.44 -5.85
N ALA A 162 -10.63 -2.31 -6.14
CA ALA A 162 -11.69 -3.28 -5.84
C ALA A 162 -11.72 -3.74 -4.37
N GLY A 163 -11.78 -2.79 -3.44
CA GLY A 163 -11.92 -3.04 -2.00
C GLY A 163 -12.04 -1.76 -1.18
N GLU A 164 -12.92 -1.79 -0.20
CA GLU A 164 -13.14 -0.75 0.80
C GLU A 164 -12.22 -0.91 2.01
N SER A 165 -12.26 0.06 2.93
CA SER A 165 -11.60 -0.05 4.22
C SER A 165 -12.39 -0.95 5.17
N TRP A 166 -11.68 -1.73 5.95
CA TRP A 166 -12.27 -2.52 7.04
C TRP A 166 -11.94 -1.96 8.42
N ILE A 167 -11.32 -0.80 8.48
CA ILE A 167 -11.09 -0.09 9.73
C ILE A 167 -12.45 0.19 10.38
N GLY A 168 -12.64 -0.25 11.62
CA GLY A 168 -13.92 -0.13 12.33
C GLY A 168 -14.88 -1.30 12.19
N ARG A 169 -14.61 -2.32 11.35
CA ARG A 169 -15.42 -3.56 11.32
C ARG A 169 -15.37 -4.31 12.66
N GLU A 170 -14.31 -4.12 13.44
CA GLU A 170 -14.15 -4.68 14.78
C GLU A 170 -14.84 -3.85 15.87
N GLU A 171 -15.37 -2.67 15.53
CA GLU A 171 -16.08 -1.79 16.43
C GLU A 171 -17.60 -1.96 16.25
N ASP A 172 -18.36 -1.99 17.34
CA ASP A 172 -19.81 -2.25 17.34
C ASP A 172 -20.62 -1.26 16.48
N ALA A 173 -21.81 -1.68 16.06
CA ALA A 173 -22.71 -1.12 15.05
C ALA A 173 -23.19 0.35 15.19
N ASP A 174 -22.74 1.10 16.19
CA ASP A 174 -22.89 2.56 16.30
C ASP A 174 -21.63 3.28 15.79
N SER A 175 -20.88 2.64 14.90
CA SER A 175 -19.58 3.09 14.41
C SER A 175 -19.63 4.48 13.77
N PRO A 176 -18.60 5.32 14.02
CA PRO A 176 -18.41 6.52 13.25
C PRO A 176 -18.39 6.20 11.75
N ARG A 177 -18.71 7.17 10.91
CA ARG A 177 -18.66 7.01 9.45
C ARG A 177 -17.29 6.52 9.04
N ILE A 178 -17.23 5.63 8.07
CA ILE A 178 -15.96 5.03 7.60
C ILE A 178 -14.96 6.10 7.12
N ALA A 179 -15.46 7.19 6.53
CA ALA A 179 -14.65 8.34 6.15
C ALA A 179 -13.90 8.96 7.33
N GLU A 180 -14.57 9.13 8.49
CA GLU A 180 -13.95 9.68 9.70
C GLU A 180 -12.83 8.77 10.22
N LEU A 181 -13.04 7.44 10.17
CA LEU A 181 -12.05 6.47 10.64
C LEU A 181 -10.79 6.45 9.77
N VAL A 182 -10.95 6.45 8.44
CA VAL A 182 -9.79 6.40 7.53
C VAL A 182 -9.03 7.73 7.47
N THR A 183 -9.69 8.86 7.76
CA THR A 183 -9.07 10.19 7.75
C THR A 183 -8.50 10.63 9.09
N ALA A 184 -8.89 9.99 10.19
CA ALA A 184 -8.43 10.34 11.53
C ALA A 184 -6.88 10.40 11.67
N GLY A 185 -6.15 9.53 10.97
CA GLY A 185 -4.68 9.55 10.94
C GLY A 185 -4.12 10.73 10.14
N VAL A 186 -4.77 11.06 9.03
CA VAL A 186 -4.43 12.19 8.15
C VAL A 186 -4.58 13.51 8.91
N GLU A 187 -5.69 13.66 9.63
CA GLU A 187 -5.96 14.85 10.46
C GLU A 187 -4.96 14.99 11.61
N ARG A 188 -4.67 13.88 12.32
CA ARG A 188 -3.64 13.89 13.38
C ARG A 188 -2.26 14.23 12.85
N ALA A 189 -1.95 13.88 11.61
CA ALA A 189 -0.70 14.22 10.94
C ALA A 189 -0.70 15.66 10.37
N HIS A 190 -1.81 16.42 10.53
CA HIS A 190 -2.01 17.77 10.03
C HIS A 190 -1.92 17.88 8.50
N TYR A 191 -2.35 16.84 7.78
CA TYR A 191 -2.50 16.85 6.32
C TYR A 191 -3.93 17.22 5.93
N GLY A 192 -4.05 18.01 4.87
CA GLY A 192 -5.33 18.35 4.24
C GLY A 192 -5.54 17.61 2.91
N PRO A 193 -6.67 17.82 2.24
CA PRO A 193 -7.03 17.13 0.98
C PRO A 193 -6.00 17.28 -0.13
N ARG A 194 -5.18 18.33 -0.12
CA ARG A 194 -4.14 18.59 -1.13
C ARG A 194 -2.79 17.95 -0.81
N ASP A 195 -2.68 17.26 0.32
CA ASP A 195 -1.44 16.65 0.77
C ASP A 195 -1.32 15.19 0.38
N PHE A 196 -2.33 14.63 -0.29
CA PHE A 196 -2.33 13.25 -0.78
C PHE A 196 -3.13 13.11 -2.07
N LEU A 197 -3.00 11.98 -2.74
CA LEU A 197 -3.75 11.59 -3.94
C LEU A 197 -4.30 10.18 -3.75
N ILE A 198 -5.61 10.02 -3.88
CA ILE A 198 -6.26 8.70 -3.89
C ILE A 198 -6.79 8.43 -5.30
N LEU A 199 -6.34 7.34 -5.91
CA LEU A 199 -6.81 6.81 -7.19
C LEU A 199 -7.57 5.51 -6.95
N ALA A 200 -8.78 5.62 -6.44
CA ALA A 200 -9.64 4.48 -6.17
C ALA A 200 -10.27 3.96 -7.47
N SER A 201 -10.26 2.65 -7.68
CA SER A 201 -10.86 2.03 -8.86
C SER A 201 -11.56 0.72 -8.53
N VAL A 202 -12.70 0.47 -9.20
CA VAL A 202 -13.46 -0.78 -9.07
C VAL A 202 -14.19 -1.05 -10.38
N GLY A 203 -14.33 -2.32 -10.75
CA GLY A 203 -15.10 -2.72 -11.93
C GLY A 203 -16.59 -2.50 -11.75
N SER A 204 -17.30 -2.15 -12.83
CA SER A 204 -18.76 -1.90 -12.80
C SER A 204 -19.61 -3.13 -12.42
N GLU A 205 -19.04 -4.32 -12.54
CA GLU A 205 -19.67 -5.59 -12.19
C GLU A 205 -18.98 -6.30 -11.02
N ASP A 206 -18.03 -5.62 -10.37
CA ASP A 206 -17.30 -6.16 -9.22
C ASP A 206 -18.16 -6.06 -7.97
N PRO A 207 -18.30 -7.11 -7.14
CA PRO A 207 -19.05 -7.04 -5.88
C PRO A 207 -18.56 -5.94 -4.93
N ALA A 208 -17.26 -5.65 -4.89
CA ALA A 208 -16.69 -4.59 -4.06
C ALA A 208 -17.21 -3.18 -4.41
N LEU A 209 -17.88 -3.02 -5.56
CA LEU A 209 -18.52 -1.75 -5.93
C LEU A 209 -19.55 -1.28 -4.89
N TRP A 210 -20.29 -2.23 -4.30
CA TRP A 210 -21.38 -1.93 -3.37
C TRP A 210 -20.88 -1.37 -2.02
N ASP A 211 -19.70 -1.78 -1.59
CA ASP A 211 -19.10 -1.35 -0.32
C ASP A 211 -18.14 -0.17 -0.52
N MET A 212 -17.40 -0.17 -1.62
CA MET A 212 -16.43 0.88 -1.93
C MET A 212 -17.10 2.21 -2.32
N THR A 213 -18.24 2.17 -3.03
CA THR A 213 -18.93 3.39 -3.49
C THR A 213 -19.40 4.25 -2.32
N PRO A 214 -20.13 3.74 -1.30
CA PRO A 214 -20.55 4.54 -0.15
C PRO A 214 -19.36 5.21 0.57
N GLN A 215 -18.27 4.48 0.78
CA GLN A 215 -17.07 5.03 1.41
C GLN A 215 -16.46 6.19 0.60
N ILE A 216 -16.39 6.05 -0.72
CA ILE A 216 -15.86 7.12 -1.59
C ILE A 216 -16.80 8.34 -1.61
N ASP A 217 -18.11 8.11 -1.59
CA ASP A 217 -19.10 9.19 -1.56
C ASP A 217 -19.03 9.95 -0.22
N GLU A 218 -18.87 9.26 0.90
CA GLU A 218 -18.63 9.90 2.20
C GLU A 218 -17.32 10.74 2.20
N LEU A 219 -16.23 10.20 1.67
CA LEU A 219 -14.97 10.93 1.57
C LEU A 219 -15.09 12.19 0.72
N ARG A 220 -15.86 12.15 -0.38
CA ARG A 220 -16.11 13.33 -1.23
C ARG A 220 -17.02 14.36 -0.58
N GLU A 221 -17.99 13.90 0.22
CA GLU A 221 -18.90 14.79 0.96
C GLU A 221 -18.14 15.55 2.05
N ASP A 222 -17.31 14.86 2.82
CA ASP A 222 -16.61 15.42 3.98
C ASP A 222 -15.34 16.20 3.58
N TYR A 223 -14.69 15.81 2.47
CA TYR A 223 -13.45 16.39 1.97
C TYR A 223 -13.58 16.79 0.50
N PRO A 224 -14.45 17.75 0.16
CA PRO A 224 -14.58 18.23 -1.21
C PRO A 224 -13.28 18.91 -1.67
N ASP A 225 -12.93 18.77 -2.96
CA ASP A 225 -11.74 19.34 -3.63
C ASP A 225 -11.55 20.87 -3.43
#